data_7ea2ebeabfe5a0794610e0f3bea95d98
#
_entry.id   7ea2ebeabfe5a0794610e0f3bea95d98
#
_cell.length_a   1.000
_cell.length_b   1.000
_cell.length_c   1.000
_cell.angle_alpha   90.00
_cell.angle_beta   90.00
_cell.angle_gamma   90.00
#
_symmetry.space_group_name_H-M   'P 1'
#
loop_
_entity.id
_entity.type
_entity.pdbx_description
1 polymer ?
#
loop_
_entity_poly.entity_id
_entity_poly.type
_entity_poly.pdbx_seq_one_letter_code
_entity_poly.pdbx_strand_id
1 'polypeptide(L)'
;RLSHNSYSDTGFSGSLAEILTQVFAHPSGRFVVELSFMSDGDPNEDDLQELIDVVAKKAPPTIRKITLGDNIDQISWHHTGNLGKLWKAVPNLRTFDIESGDFTVGKLIAPKLEKARFVTGGLDASDAKSIATAQIPAIKHLEIYFGTDEYGGTSSLKDIKPLLDRTDLPKLEYLGIKNAEFLDEVAAAIPKAKILKQLKTLDLSLG
;
A
#
# COMPACT_ATOMS: atom_id res chain seq x y z
N ARG A 1 7.36 -16.47 -3.01
CA ARG A 1 8.10 -15.22 -3.17
C ARG A 1 8.69 -15.20 -4.57
N LEU A 2 8.31 -14.22 -5.37
CA LEU A 2 8.94 -13.94 -6.65
C LEU A 2 9.80 -12.70 -6.45
N SER A 3 11.11 -12.83 -6.58
CA SER A 3 12.06 -11.73 -6.63
C SER A 3 12.80 -11.78 -7.95
N HIS A 4 12.98 -10.65 -8.59
CA HIS A 4 13.86 -10.52 -9.74
C HIS A 4 15.25 -10.15 -9.22
N ASN A 5 16.23 -10.98 -9.54
CA ASN A 5 17.63 -10.64 -9.33
C ASN A 5 18.28 -10.67 -10.72
N SER A 6 18.66 -9.51 -11.22
CA SER A 6 19.31 -9.35 -12.53
C SER A 6 20.64 -10.08 -12.65
N TYR A 7 21.19 -10.58 -11.54
CA TYR A 7 22.46 -11.32 -11.47
C TYR A 7 22.29 -12.83 -11.26
N SER A 8 21.07 -13.36 -11.11
CA SER A 8 20.88 -14.79 -10.96
C SER A 8 20.58 -15.43 -12.30
N ASP A 9 21.49 -16.30 -12.77
CA ASP A 9 21.27 -17.20 -13.89
C ASP A 9 20.24 -18.29 -13.50
N THR A 10 18.97 -17.87 -13.39
CA THR A 10 17.86 -18.75 -13.00
C THR A 10 17.35 -19.59 -14.14
N GLY A 11 17.91 -19.44 -15.36
CA GLY A 11 17.44 -20.11 -16.57
C GLY A 11 16.07 -19.65 -17.07
N PHE A 12 15.45 -18.64 -16.44
CA PHE A 12 14.22 -18.03 -16.93
C PHE A 12 14.55 -16.83 -17.82
N SER A 13 14.12 -16.91 -19.08
CA SER A 13 14.14 -15.80 -20.03
C SER A 13 12.73 -15.21 -20.11
N GLY A 14 12.51 -14.02 -19.56
CA GLY A 14 11.22 -13.34 -19.63
C GLY A 14 11.03 -12.29 -18.51
N SER A 15 10.08 -11.39 -18.70
CA SER A 15 9.74 -10.40 -17.66
C SER A 15 9.05 -11.07 -16.46
N LEU A 16 9.12 -10.43 -15.29
CA LEU A 16 8.36 -10.90 -14.11
C LEU A 16 6.85 -10.98 -14.38
N ALA A 17 6.32 -10.11 -15.23
CA ALA A 17 4.91 -10.11 -15.64
C ALA A 17 4.57 -11.37 -16.46
N GLU A 18 5.47 -11.82 -17.33
CA GLU A 18 5.31 -13.08 -18.08
C GLU A 18 5.37 -14.29 -17.15
N ILE A 19 6.33 -14.32 -16.22
CA ILE A 19 6.45 -15.39 -15.21
C ILE A 19 5.18 -15.46 -14.36
N LEU A 20 4.71 -14.34 -13.84
CA LEU A 20 3.49 -14.26 -13.04
C LEU A 20 2.26 -14.72 -13.83
N THR A 21 2.19 -14.35 -15.10
CA THR A 21 1.14 -14.82 -16.01
C THR A 21 1.13 -16.35 -16.13
N GLN A 22 2.29 -16.97 -16.28
CA GLN A 22 2.43 -18.42 -16.35
C GLN A 22 2.06 -19.09 -15.02
N VAL A 23 2.51 -18.50 -13.90
CA VAL A 23 2.15 -18.99 -12.55
C VAL A 23 0.63 -19.01 -12.35
N PHE A 24 -0.06 -17.94 -12.73
CA PHE A 24 -1.53 -17.88 -12.58
C PHE A 24 -2.26 -18.78 -13.56
N ALA A 25 -1.71 -19.05 -14.74
CA ALA A 25 -2.27 -19.98 -15.72
C ALA A 25 -2.07 -21.45 -15.31
N HIS A 26 -1.06 -21.76 -14.51
CA HIS A 26 -0.79 -23.11 -14.06
C HIS A 26 -1.91 -23.62 -13.12
N PRO A 27 -2.30 -24.92 -13.18
CA PRO A 27 -3.34 -25.47 -12.30
C PRO A 27 -3.11 -25.25 -10.80
N SER A 28 -1.83 -25.19 -10.37
CA SER A 28 -1.45 -24.88 -8.98
C SER A 28 -1.54 -23.39 -8.65
N GLY A 29 -1.64 -22.51 -9.65
CA GLY A 29 -1.75 -21.05 -9.44
C GLY A 29 -2.95 -20.68 -8.59
N ARG A 30 -4.03 -21.47 -8.64
CA ARG A 30 -5.23 -21.31 -7.78
C ARG A 30 -4.94 -21.42 -6.28
N PHE A 31 -3.79 -21.93 -5.87
CA PHE A 31 -3.39 -22.05 -4.47
C PHE A 31 -2.47 -20.92 -4.00
N VAL A 32 -2.13 -19.98 -4.87
CA VAL A 32 -1.34 -18.80 -4.49
C VAL A 32 -2.17 -17.94 -3.54
N VAL A 33 -1.61 -17.64 -2.36
CA VAL A 33 -2.27 -16.86 -1.30
C VAL A 33 -1.52 -15.58 -0.96
N GLU A 34 -0.23 -15.52 -1.30
CA GLU A 34 0.64 -14.38 -1.00
C GLU A 34 1.47 -14.03 -2.23
N LEU A 35 1.58 -12.74 -2.51
CA LEU A 35 2.46 -12.16 -3.51
C LEU A 35 3.38 -11.17 -2.81
N SER A 36 4.68 -11.28 -3.09
CA SER A 36 5.67 -10.30 -2.64
C SER A 36 6.54 -9.95 -3.84
N PHE A 37 6.52 -8.71 -4.23
CA PHE A 37 7.35 -8.16 -5.28
C PHE A 37 8.36 -7.21 -4.63
N MET A 38 9.62 -7.54 -4.84
CA MET A 38 10.74 -6.72 -4.39
C MET A 38 11.41 -6.15 -5.64
N SER A 39 11.81 -4.92 -5.56
CA SER A 39 12.75 -4.35 -6.50
C SER A 39 14.16 -4.59 -5.97
N ASP A 40 15.01 -5.18 -6.79
CA ASP A 40 16.44 -5.36 -6.55
C ASP A 40 17.27 -4.85 -7.73
N GLY A 41 16.63 -4.18 -8.68
CA GLY A 41 17.20 -3.60 -9.89
C GLY A 41 17.58 -2.13 -9.77
N ASP A 42 17.81 -1.50 -10.91
CA ASP A 42 17.96 -0.04 -10.98
C ASP A 42 16.63 0.62 -10.62
N PRO A 43 16.57 1.45 -9.57
CA PRO A 43 15.32 2.09 -9.15
C PRO A 43 14.65 2.95 -10.24
N ASN A 44 15.40 3.37 -11.26
CA ASN A 44 14.85 4.13 -12.39
C ASN A 44 14.20 3.24 -13.47
N GLU A 45 14.42 1.92 -13.43
CA GLU A 45 13.90 0.97 -14.42
C GLU A 45 12.76 0.10 -13.86
N ASP A 46 12.55 0.09 -12.54
CA ASP A 46 11.57 -0.77 -11.89
C ASP A 46 10.17 -0.15 -11.86
N ASP A 47 9.39 -0.44 -12.88
CA ASP A 47 7.96 -0.16 -12.92
C ASP A 47 7.16 -1.43 -12.60
N LEU A 48 6.53 -1.45 -11.43
CA LEU A 48 5.68 -2.55 -11.01
C LEU A 48 4.29 -2.55 -11.68
N GLN A 49 4.00 -1.54 -12.54
CA GLN A 49 2.68 -1.40 -13.18
C GLN A 49 2.28 -2.64 -13.99
N GLU A 50 3.21 -3.23 -14.72
CA GLU A 50 2.92 -4.45 -15.50
C GLU A 50 2.51 -5.62 -14.60
N LEU A 51 3.19 -5.79 -13.46
CA LEU A 51 2.85 -6.82 -12.46
C LEU A 51 1.48 -6.58 -11.86
N ILE A 52 1.18 -5.32 -11.50
CA ILE A 52 -0.13 -4.91 -11.00
C ILE A 52 -1.22 -5.20 -12.03
N ASP A 53 -0.96 -4.93 -13.30
CA ASP A 53 -1.91 -5.21 -14.40
C ASP A 53 -2.15 -6.71 -14.59
N VAL A 54 -1.12 -7.55 -14.45
CA VAL A 54 -1.28 -9.01 -14.47
C VAL A 54 -2.12 -9.47 -13.27
N VAL A 55 -1.83 -8.99 -12.06
CA VAL A 55 -2.63 -9.30 -10.87
C VAL A 55 -4.07 -8.85 -11.07
N ALA A 56 -4.28 -7.64 -11.57
CA ALA A 56 -5.62 -7.10 -11.81
C ALA A 56 -6.45 -7.92 -12.81
N LYS A 57 -5.81 -8.58 -13.77
CA LYS A 57 -6.48 -9.35 -14.83
C LYS A 57 -6.61 -10.85 -14.51
N LYS A 58 -5.67 -11.43 -13.76
CA LYS A 58 -5.49 -12.89 -13.68
C LYS A 58 -5.36 -13.45 -12.27
N ALA A 59 -5.30 -12.62 -11.22
CA ALA A 59 -5.09 -13.10 -9.87
C ALA A 59 -6.19 -14.09 -9.43
N PRO A 60 -5.81 -15.22 -8.82
CA PRO A 60 -6.77 -16.13 -8.24
C PRO A 60 -7.43 -15.49 -7.00
N PRO A 61 -8.70 -15.83 -6.70
CA PRO A 61 -9.42 -15.26 -5.55
C PRO A 61 -8.87 -15.71 -4.19
N THR A 62 -7.87 -16.57 -4.20
CA THR A 62 -7.18 -17.06 -2.98
C THR A 62 -6.17 -16.08 -2.42
N ILE A 63 -5.78 -15.03 -3.16
CA ILE A 63 -4.83 -14.01 -2.70
C ILE A 63 -5.36 -13.33 -1.44
N ARG A 64 -4.52 -13.29 -0.40
CA ARG A 64 -4.81 -12.71 0.92
C ARG A 64 -3.78 -11.68 1.38
N LYS A 65 -2.57 -11.73 0.81
CA LYS A 65 -1.50 -10.80 1.13
C LYS A 65 -0.78 -10.36 -0.13
N ILE A 66 -0.53 -9.06 -0.21
CA ILE A 66 0.31 -8.44 -1.25
C ILE A 66 1.30 -7.52 -0.57
N THR A 67 2.57 -7.66 -0.93
CA THR A 67 3.66 -6.77 -0.55
C THR A 67 4.31 -6.23 -1.82
N LEU A 68 4.44 -4.91 -1.92
CA LEU A 68 5.05 -4.21 -3.04
C LEU A 68 6.20 -3.34 -2.53
N GLY A 69 7.37 -3.50 -3.10
CA GLY A 69 8.59 -2.91 -2.57
C GLY A 69 9.05 -3.62 -1.29
N ASP A 70 10.29 -3.40 -0.90
CA ASP A 70 10.87 -3.97 0.34
C ASP A 70 12.23 -3.32 0.64
N ASN A 71 12.48 -2.11 0.15
CA ASN A 71 13.76 -1.45 0.32
C ASN A 71 13.57 -0.06 0.93
N ILE A 72 13.56 -0.03 2.25
CA ILE A 72 13.40 1.21 3.03
C ILE A 72 14.49 2.25 2.74
N ASP A 73 15.70 1.81 2.37
CA ASP A 73 16.83 2.71 2.09
C ASP A 73 16.67 3.48 0.76
N GLN A 74 15.74 3.07 -0.10
CA GLN A 74 15.50 3.65 -1.42
C GLN A 74 14.03 3.95 -1.73
N ILE A 75 13.22 4.19 -0.70
CA ILE A 75 11.76 4.41 -0.83
C ILE A 75 11.41 5.40 -1.94
N SER A 76 12.15 6.50 -2.05
CA SER A 76 11.82 7.60 -2.97
C SER A 76 12.20 7.35 -4.43
N TRP A 77 12.80 6.21 -4.75
CA TRP A 77 13.31 5.92 -6.09
C TRP A 77 12.46 4.92 -6.88
N HIS A 78 11.60 4.15 -6.21
CA HIS A 78 10.79 3.13 -6.85
C HIS A 78 9.42 3.67 -7.28
N HIS A 79 8.97 3.26 -8.46
CA HIS A 79 7.68 3.62 -9.03
C HIS A 79 6.77 2.38 -9.06
N THR A 80 5.68 2.42 -8.32
CA THR A 80 4.75 1.28 -8.30
C THR A 80 3.60 1.44 -9.29
N GLY A 81 3.19 2.67 -9.60
CA GLY A 81 2.10 2.93 -10.52
C GLY A 81 0.71 2.92 -9.88
N ASN A 82 -0.32 2.53 -10.64
CA ASN A 82 -1.73 2.68 -10.28
C ASN A 82 -2.33 1.41 -9.69
N LEU A 83 -2.70 1.45 -8.40
CA LEU A 83 -3.32 0.35 -7.65
C LEU A 83 -4.84 0.23 -7.85
N GLY A 84 -5.48 1.20 -8.50
CA GLY A 84 -6.94 1.32 -8.51
C GLY A 84 -7.70 0.07 -8.99
N LYS A 85 -7.11 -0.69 -9.96
CA LYS A 85 -7.71 -1.94 -10.47
C LYS A 85 -7.48 -3.12 -9.53
N LEU A 86 -6.43 -3.06 -8.70
CA LEU A 86 -6.04 -4.14 -7.80
C LEU A 86 -7.13 -4.48 -6.80
N TRP A 87 -7.74 -3.45 -6.19
CA TRP A 87 -8.71 -3.62 -5.10
C TRP A 87 -9.88 -4.50 -5.48
N LYS A 88 -10.38 -4.37 -6.70
CA LYS A 88 -11.47 -5.20 -7.21
C LYS A 88 -11.02 -6.63 -7.56
N ALA A 89 -9.78 -6.78 -8.02
CA ALA A 89 -9.26 -8.06 -8.50
C ALA A 89 -8.97 -9.05 -7.37
N VAL A 90 -8.65 -8.55 -6.17
CA VAL A 90 -8.28 -9.39 -5.01
C VAL A 90 -9.27 -9.21 -3.84
N PRO A 91 -10.53 -9.65 -3.99
CA PRO A 91 -11.62 -9.38 -3.05
C PRO A 91 -11.43 -10.04 -1.67
N ASN A 92 -10.47 -10.94 -1.54
CA ASN A 92 -10.14 -11.64 -0.29
C ASN A 92 -8.87 -11.13 0.37
N LEU A 93 -8.33 -9.99 -0.10
CA LEU A 93 -7.14 -9.38 0.46
C LEU A 93 -7.35 -9.04 1.94
N ARG A 94 -6.39 -9.45 2.78
CA ARG A 94 -6.38 -9.19 4.23
C ARG A 94 -5.21 -8.32 4.65
N THR A 95 -4.10 -8.43 3.94
CA THR A 95 -2.88 -7.66 4.24
C THR A 95 -2.35 -7.02 2.97
N PHE A 96 -2.14 -5.74 3.03
CA PHE A 96 -1.50 -4.96 1.97
C PHE A 96 -0.35 -4.15 2.57
N ASP A 97 0.79 -4.22 1.93
CA ASP A 97 1.99 -3.49 2.33
C ASP A 97 2.66 -2.93 1.06
N ILE A 98 2.97 -1.65 1.06
CA ILE A 98 3.66 -0.98 -0.03
C ILE A 98 4.74 -0.04 0.51
N GLU A 99 5.94 -0.17 -0.06
CA GLU A 99 7.05 0.77 0.11
C GLU A 99 7.52 1.23 -1.26
N SER A 100 7.26 2.50 -1.60
CA SER A 100 7.56 3.02 -2.94
C SER A 100 7.66 4.54 -2.92
N GLY A 101 8.44 5.09 -3.84
CA GLY A 101 8.56 6.54 -4.01
C GLY A 101 7.25 7.17 -4.41
N ASP A 102 6.57 6.57 -5.38
CA ASP A 102 5.24 7.00 -5.78
C ASP A 102 4.30 5.80 -6.06
N PHE A 103 3.03 6.05 -5.89
CA PHE A 103 1.94 5.16 -6.27
C PHE A 103 0.62 5.93 -6.31
N THR A 104 -0.32 5.47 -7.09
CA THR A 104 -1.68 5.99 -7.07
C THR A 104 -2.60 4.97 -6.42
N VAL A 105 -3.21 5.31 -5.29
CA VAL A 105 -4.11 4.43 -4.54
C VAL A 105 -5.42 4.20 -5.28
N GLY A 106 -5.94 5.24 -5.90
CA GLY A 106 -7.24 5.20 -6.54
C GLY A 106 -8.38 4.97 -5.54
N LYS A 107 -9.49 4.39 -6.00
CA LYS A 107 -10.65 4.12 -5.14
C LYS A 107 -10.44 2.83 -4.34
N LEU A 108 -9.96 2.95 -3.10
CA LEU A 108 -9.68 1.82 -2.22
C LEU A 108 -10.97 1.22 -1.65
N ILE A 109 -11.36 0.06 -2.19
CA ILE A 109 -12.49 -0.74 -1.72
C ILE A 109 -11.99 -2.16 -1.46
N ALA A 110 -11.74 -2.49 -0.19
CA ALA A 110 -11.20 -3.78 0.23
C ALA A 110 -11.87 -4.23 1.53
N PRO A 111 -13.09 -4.80 1.47
CA PRO A 111 -13.94 -5.03 2.65
C PRO A 111 -13.39 -6.06 3.64
N LYS A 112 -12.41 -6.89 3.23
CA LYS A 112 -11.75 -7.89 4.07
C LYS A 112 -10.35 -7.49 4.53
N LEU A 113 -9.88 -6.28 4.16
CA LEU A 113 -8.55 -5.79 4.52
C LEU A 113 -8.46 -5.56 6.02
N GLU A 114 -7.53 -6.26 6.66
CA GLU A 114 -7.31 -6.21 8.11
C GLU A 114 -6.07 -5.40 8.48
N LYS A 115 -5.05 -5.42 7.62
CA LYS A 115 -3.83 -4.64 7.80
C LYS A 115 -3.44 -3.95 6.50
N ALA A 116 -3.17 -2.65 6.57
CA ALA A 116 -2.63 -1.87 5.47
C ALA A 116 -1.47 -0.99 5.94
N ARG A 117 -0.40 -0.95 5.16
CA ARG A 117 0.76 -0.09 5.37
C ARG A 117 1.11 0.57 4.04
N PHE A 118 1.20 1.90 4.05
CA PHE A 118 1.57 2.73 2.91
C PHE A 118 2.80 3.54 3.29
N VAL A 119 3.94 3.26 2.68
CA VAL A 119 5.21 3.91 2.97
C VAL A 119 5.74 4.58 1.72
N THR A 120 5.99 5.87 1.83
CA THR A 120 6.56 6.69 0.77
C THR A 120 7.37 7.83 1.37
N GLY A 121 8.28 8.38 0.58
CA GLY A 121 9.00 9.61 0.92
C GLY A 121 8.16 10.87 0.74
N GLY A 122 7.08 10.81 -0.09
CA GLY A 122 6.20 11.95 -0.34
C GLY A 122 4.81 11.51 -0.81
N LEU A 123 3.82 11.48 0.09
CA LEU A 123 2.46 11.09 -0.24
C LEU A 123 1.68 12.22 -0.89
N ASP A 124 1.09 11.97 -2.07
CA ASP A 124 0.21 12.94 -2.73
C ASP A 124 -1.11 13.15 -1.95
N ALA A 125 -1.62 14.39 -1.99
CA ALA A 125 -2.88 14.75 -1.32
C ALA A 125 -4.08 13.93 -1.80
N SER A 126 -4.12 13.54 -3.09
CA SER A 126 -5.20 12.72 -3.63
C SER A 126 -5.17 11.30 -3.07
N ASP A 127 -3.98 10.74 -2.86
CA ASP A 127 -3.80 9.41 -2.30
C ASP A 127 -4.02 9.38 -0.80
N ALA A 128 -3.57 10.40 -0.06
CA ALA A 128 -3.91 10.60 1.34
C ALA A 128 -5.44 10.63 1.54
N LYS A 129 -6.16 11.37 0.70
CA LYS A 129 -7.62 11.42 0.71
C LYS A 129 -8.26 10.09 0.33
N SER A 130 -7.70 9.39 -0.66
CA SER A 130 -8.16 8.06 -1.06
C SER A 130 -8.07 7.05 0.08
N ILE A 131 -6.96 7.07 0.84
CA ILE A 131 -6.78 6.24 2.04
C ILE A 131 -7.76 6.68 3.14
N ALA A 132 -7.87 7.98 3.40
CA ALA A 132 -8.74 8.53 4.45
C ALA A 132 -10.21 8.17 4.25
N THR A 133 -10.66 8.02 3.00
CA THR A 133 -12.05 7.71 2.62
C THR A 133 -12.27 6.27 2.17
N ALA A 134 -11.27 5.42 2.33
CA ALA A 134 -11.29 4.02 1.88
C ALA A 134 -12.44 3.21 2.49
N GLN A 135 -13.00 2.27 1.73
CA GLN A 135 -14.02 1.33 2.20
C GLN A 135 -13.35 0.04 2.70
N ILE A 136 -12.90 0.06 3.95
CA ILE A 136 -12.10 -0.97 4.61
C ILE A 136 -12.65 -1.32 6.00
N PRO A 137 -13.91 -1.75 6.13
CA PRO A 137 -14.58 -1.92 7.44
C PRO A 137 -13.96 -3.01 8.33
N ALA A 138 -13.12 -3.88 7.78
CA ALA A 138 -12.45 -4.93 8.53
C ALA A 138 -11.06 -4.51 9.07
N ILE A 139 -10.62 -3.31 8.75
CA ILE A 139 -9.26 -2.83 9.09
C ILE A 139 -9.05 -2.81 10.61
N LYS A 140 -7.91 -3.34 11.04
CA LYS A 140 -7.44 -3.39 12.43
C LYS A 140 -6.19 -2.55 12.63
N HIS A 141 -5.36 -2.49 11.59
CA HIS A 141 -4.07 -1.80 11.59
C HIS A 141 -3.93 -1.00 10.29
N LEU A 142 -3.86 0.31 10.42
CA LEU A 142 -3.61 1.23 9.32
C LEU A 142 -2.39 2.07 9.62
N GLU A 143 -1.40 2.05 8.75
CA GLU A 143 -0.15 2.79 8.89
C GLU A 143 0.14 3.56 7.60
N ILE A 144 0.40 4.86 7.74
CA ILE A 144 0.59 5.77 6.62
C ILE A 144 1.80 6.65 6.90
N TYR A 145 2.77 6.62 6.00
CA TYR A 145 3.90 7.55 5.96
C TYR A 145 3.60 8.63 4.93
N PHE A 146 3.71 9.86 5.33
CA PHE A 146 3.36 11.02 4.50
C PHE A 146 4.54 11.59 3.75
N GLY A 147 5.73 11.50 4.35
CA GLY A 147 6.94 12.07 3.75
C GLY A 147 6.95 13.58 3.74
N THR A 148 7.78 14.15 2.87
CA THR A 148 8.03 15.59 2.77
C THR A 148 7.76 16.12 1.36
N ASP A 149 7.66 17.44 1.23
CA ASP A 149 7.50 18.12 -0.06
C ASP A 149 8.73 17.96 -0.97
N GLU A 150 9.92 17.78 -0.41
CA GLU A 150 11.16 17.48 -1.15
C GLU A 150 11.07 16.19 -1.98
N TYR A 151 10.23 15.24 -1.55
CA TYR A 151 9.96 13.98 -2.25
C TYR A 151 8.58 13.95 -2.91
N GLY A 152 7.99 15.12 -3.18
CA GLY A 152 6.70 15.24 -3.88
C GLY A 152 5.48 15.10 -3.00
N GLY A 153 5.64 15.10 -1.68
CA GLY A 153 4.52 15.10 -0.73
C GLY A 153 3.71 16.38 -0.83
N THR A 154 2.40 16.24 -1.05
CA THR A 154 1.48 17.39 -1.12
C THR A 154 0.36 17.28 -0.08
N SER A 155 0.44 16.27 0.78
CA SER A 155 -0.55 15.98 1.81
C SER A 155 -0.57 17.01 2.93
N SER A 156 -1.70 17.15 3.56
CA SER A 156 -1.90 18.05 4.71
C SER A 156 -2.98 17.49 5.64
N LEU A 157 -3.15 18.09 6.81
CA LEU A 157 -4.21 17.72 7.76
C LEU A 157 -5.59 17.68 7.10
N LYS A 158 -5.92 18.58 6.17
CA LYS A 158 -7.24 18.60 5.51
C LYS A 158 -7.55 17.31 4.74
N ASP A 159 -6.52 16.65 4.20
CA ASP A 159 -6.68 15.48 3.35
C ASP A 159 -6.93 14.22 4.19
N ILE A 160 -6.39 14.17 5.43
CA ILE A 160 -6.60 13.07 6.38
C ILE A 160 -7.69 13.35 7.42
N LYS A 161 -8.17 14.58 7.54
CA LYS A 161 -9.24 14.92 8.46
C LYS A 161 -10.47 14.00 8.34
N PRO A 162 -10.91 13.59 7.13
CA PRO A 162 -11.97 12.61 6.99
C PRO A 162 -11.70 11.30 7.73
N LEU A 163 -10.44 10.83 7.80
CA LEU A 163 -10.08 9.63 8.57
C LEU A 163 -10.25 9.86 10.08
N LEU A 164 -9.81 11.02 10.59
CA LEU A 164 -9.93 11.35 12.00
C LEU A 164 -11.38 11.45 12.47
N ASP A 165 -12.29 11.83 11.58
CA ASP A 165 -13.72 12.00 11.87
C ASP A 165 -14.54 10.69 11.67
N ARG A 166 -13.90 9.57 11.26
CA ARG A 166 -14.59 8.30 10.98
C ARG A 166 -15.13 7.62 12.25
N THR A 167 -16.26 6.95 12.07
CA THR A 167 -16.88 6.08 13.07
C THR A 167 -17.27 4.71 12.51
N ASP A 168 -16.99 4.50 11.23
CA ASP A 168 -17.36 3.31 10.45
C ASP A 168 -16.22 2.30 10.26
N LEU A 169 -15.15 2.42 11.06
CA LEU A 169 -14.03 1.48 11.13
C LEU A 169 -13.98 0.78 12.51
N PRO A 170 -15.01 -0.01 12.88
CA PRO A 170 -15.20 -0.45 14.27
C PRO A 170 -14.11 -1.39 14.80
N LYS A 171 -13.24 -1.90 13.92
CA LYS A 171 -12.17 -2.83 14.28
C LYS A 171 -10.79 -2.18 14.29
N LEU A 172 -10.68 -0.89 13.95
CA LEU A 172 -9.38 -0.22 13.90
C LEU A 172 -8.84 -0.03 15.32
N GLU A 173 -7.71 -0.70 15.60
CA GLU A 173 -7.02 -0.68 16.90
C GLU A 173 -5.70 0.12 16.85
N TYR A 174 -5.02 0.10 15.70
CA TYR A 174 -3.77 0.82 15.48
C TYR A 174 -3.92 1.79 14.32
N LEU A 175 -3.58 3.05 14.55
CA LEU A 175 -3.45 4.09 13.53
C LEU A 175 -2.08 4.73 13.62
N GLY A 176 -1.27 4.59 12.56
CA GLY A 176 -0.01 5.29 12.37
C GLY A 176 -0.19 6.44 11.36
N ILE A 177 0.13 7.65 11.81
CA ILE A 177 0.27 8.87 10.99
C ILE A 177 1.72 9.28 11.15
N LYS A 178 2.57 8.84 10.24
CA LYS A 178 4.02 8.84 10.43
C LYS A 178 4.73 9.68 9.39
N ASN A 179 5.87 10.23 9.78
CA ASN A 179 6.72 11.00 8.87
C ASN A 179 5.92 12.11 8.16
N ALA A 180 5.17 12.91 8.90
CA ALA A 180 4.31 13.97 8.34
C ALA A 180 4.83 15.35 8.76
N GLU A 181 5.10 16.24 7.79
CA GLU A 181 5.52 17.62 8.07
C GLU A 181 4.45 18.43 8.83
N PHE A 182 3.17 18.01 8.73
CA PHE A 182 2.04 18.63 9.41
C PHE A 182 1.65 17.91 10.72
N LEU A 183 2.59 17.21 11.36
CA LEU A 183 2.29 16.38 12.55
C LEU A 183 1.81 17.19 13.75
N ASP A 184 2.31 18.39 13.95
CA ASP A 184 1.85 19.29 15.02
C ASP A 184 0.36 19.65 14.85
N GLU A 185 -0.07 19.87 13.59
CA GLU A 185 -1.49 20.12 13.28
C GLU A 185 -2.35 18.89 13.58
N VAL A 186 -1.83 17.68 13.24
CA VAL A 186 -2.48 16.41 13.56
C VAL A 186 -2.63 16.26 15.07
N ALA A 187 -1.54 16.47 15.84
CA ALA A 187 -1.54 16.36 17.28
C ALA A 187 -2.58 17.32 17.92
N ALA A 188 -2.69 18.55 17.40
CA ALA A 188 -3.69 19.51 17.84
C ALA A 188 -5.15 19.10 17.51
N ALA A 189 -5.34 18.32 16.43
CA ALA A 189 -6.65 17.83 15.99
C ALA A 189 -7.11 16.56 16.75
N ILE A 190 -6.18 15.73 17.20
CA ILE A 190 -6.45 14.43 17.85
C ILE A 190 -7.45 14.50 19.01
N PRO A 191 -7.41 15.47 19.95
CA PRO A 191 -8.38 15.51 21.04
C PRO A 191 -9.84 15.58 20.59
N LYS A 192 -10.10 16.02 19.36
CA LYS A 192 -11.45 16.12 18.77
C LYS A 192 -11.76 14.99 17.80
N ALA A 193 -10.79 14.12 17.51
CA ALA A 193 -10.92 13.04 16.55
C ALA A 193 -11.89 11.96 17.04
N LYS A 194 -12.92 11.65 16.24
CA LYS A 194 -13.93 10.64 16.61
C LYS A 194 -13.34 9.24 16.65
N ILE A 195 -12.38 8.96 15.74
CA ILE A 195 -11.73 7.65 15.62
C ILE A 195 -10.93 7.28 16.87
N LEU A 196 -10.48 8.27 17.65
CA LEU A 196 -9.65 8.03 18.84
C LEU A 196 -10.33 7.12 19.88
N LYS A 197 -11.66 7.14 19.96
CA LYS A 197 -12.43 6.38 20.97
C LYS A 197 -12.20 4.86 20.90
N GLN A 198 -11.80 4.34 19.75
CA GLN A 198 -11.65 2.91 19.52
C GLN A 198 -10.19 2.47 19.40
N LEU A 199 -9.26 3.42 19.24
CA LEU A 199 -7.85 3.09 19.08
C LEU A 199 -7.25 2.58 20.39
N LYS A 200 -6.40 1.55 20.26
CA LYS A 200 -5.49 1.09 21.32
C LYS A 200 -4.13 1.77 21.21
N THR A 201 -3.73 2.05 19.98
CA THR A 201 -2.44 2.70 19.67
C THR A 201 -2.65 3.78 18.61
N LEU A 202 -2.15 4.96 18.89
CA LEU A 202 -1.94 6.04 17.94
C LEU A 202 -0.42 6.28 17.86
N ASP A 203 0.14 6.11 16.67
CA ASP A 203 1.58 6.30 16.42
C ASP A 203 1.76 7.55 15.55
N LEU A 204 2.44 8.54 16.13
CA LEU A 204 2.75 9.83 15.51
C LEU A 204 4.28 10.00 15.38
N SER A 205 5.01 8.93 15.17
CA SER A 205 6.47 8.97 15.11
C SER A 205 7.00 9.46 13.76
N LEU A 206 8.27 9.85 13.75
CA LEU A 206 9.02 10.28 12.57
C LEU A 206 8.52 11.59 11.93
N GLY A 207 7.90 12.46 12.71
CA GLY A 207 7.51 13.79 12.27
C GLY A 207 8.15 14.88 13.12
#